data_af85e224f9f288c39ceb52bef3b22a5a
#
_entry.id   af85e224f9f288c39ceb52bef3b22a5a
#
_cell.length_a   1.000
_cell.length_b   1.000
_cell.length_c   1.000
_cell.angle_alpha   90.00
_cell.angle_beta   90.00
_cell.angle_gamma   90.00
#
_symmetry.space_group_name_H-M   'P 1'
#
loop_
_entity.id
_entity.type
_entity.pdbx_description
1 polymer ?
#
loop_
_entity_poly.entity_id
_entity_poly.type
_entity_poly.pdbx_seq_one_letter_code
_entity_poly.pdbx_strand_id
1 'polypeptide(L)'
;MRSIVVNNQKGGVGKTMLAVHLAWFLAEEHGARVLFIDLDPQGNASYTLAGERIGGSSSALFFGPDVKLEALPGITVLRADEKLHSVEQNINMAVPAMAKRFDALKDQFDYCVIDTPPTWGGRNFAALLVTDYVISPIDLEDYSLQGVGTLRKQVKLVEDQARGGRRIGFLGLLPSRLISNSPRQRQNLKTLLAQGGTSLMFEGVITQRQGYAEALSTKAPVWTIKKSAAQDAARELRGVLATIKDRMAAPVAA
;
A
#
# COMPACT_ATOMS: atom_id res chain seq x y z
N MET A 1 16.66 1.10 -0.03
CA MET A 1 15.25 0.78 0.32
C MET A 1 14.42 0.71 -0.95
N ARG A 2 13.58 -0.30 -1.10
CA ARG A 2 12.52 -0.35 -2.13
C ARG A 2 11.19 0.04 -1.51
N SER A 3 10.49 0.99 -2.12
CA SER A 3 9.27 1.55 -1.54
C SER A 3 8.05 1.28 -2.40
N ILE A 4 6.94 0.91 -1.75
CA ILE A 4 5.66 0.65 -2.39
C ILE A 4 4.53 1.36 -1.67
N VAL A 5 3.64 1.97 -2.44
CA VAL A 5 2.39 2.52 -1.94
C VAL A 5 1.21 1.66 -2.36
N VAL A 6 0.33 1.35 -1.40
CA VAL A 6 -0.97 0.73 -1.66
C VAL A 6 -2.00 1.85 -1.79
N ASN A 7 -2.46 2.12 -3.00
CA ASN A 7 -3.27 3.29 -3.29
C ASN A 7 -4.55 2.94 -4.07
N ASN A 8 -5.67 3.44 -3.58
CA ASN A 8 -6.95 3.50 -4.29
C ASN A 8 -7.87 4.49 -3.57
N GLN A 9 -8.60 5.31 -4.33
CA GLN A 9 -9.54 6.30 -3.77
C GLN A 9 -10.84 5.69 -3.24
N LYS A 10 -11.14 4.46 -3.56
CA LYS A 10 -12.32 3.78 -3.02
C LYS A 10 -12.02 3.24 -1.62
N GLY A 11 -12.91 3.52 -0.68
CA GLY A 11 -12.89 2.93 0.66
C GLY A 11 -13.22 1.45 0.63
N GLY A 12 -12.67 0.68 1.58
CA GLY A 12 -13.05 -0.72 1.78
C GLY A 12 -12.53 -1.73 0.76
N VAL A 13 -11.67 -1.36 -0.19
CA VAL A 13 -11.12 -2.27 -1.22
C VAL A 13 -9.96 -3.15 -0.72
N GLY A 14 -9.58 -3.05 0.55
CA GLY A 14 -8.52 -3.88 1.14
C GLY A 14 -7.12 -3.27 1.11
N LYS A 15 -6.97 -1.95 0.97
CA LYS A 15 -5.63 -1.27 1.00
C LYS A 15 -4.85 -1.63 2.26
N THR A 16 -5.39 -1.30 3.42
CA THR A 16 -4.76 -1.55 4.73
C THR A 16 -4.46 -3.04 4.95
N MET A 17 -5.40 -3.92 4.59
CA MET A 17 -5.19 -5.37 4.70
C MET A 17 -3.98 -5.82 3.87
N LEU A 18 -3.89 -5.37 2.63
CA LEU A 18 -2.77 -5.71 1.75
C LEU A 18 -1.45 -5.12 2.25
N ALA A 19 -1.45 -3.83 2.64
CA ALA A 19 -0.25 -3.14 3.12
C ALA A 19 0.32 -3.80 4.39
N VAL A 20 -0.51 -4.07 5.38
CA VAL A 20 -0.11 -4.70 6.64
C VAL A 20 0.44 -6.11 6.41
N HIS A 21 -0.24 -6.94 5.62
CA HIS A 21 0.24 -8.29 5.33
C HIS A 21 1.52 -8.30 4.48
N LEU A 22 1.70 -7.32 3.58
CA LEU A 22 2.95 -7.17 2.84
C LEU A 22 4.12 -6.86 3.80
N ALA A 23 3.90 -5.98 4.76
CA ALA A 23 4.92 -5.67 5.76
C ALA A 23 5.29 -6.89 6.61
N TRP A 24 4.32 -7.63 7.12
CA TRP A 24 4.59 -8.89 7.84
C TRP A 24 5.31 -9.91 6.97
N PHE A 25 4.88 -10.10 5.72
CA PHE A 25 5.51 -11.04 4.79
C PHE A 25 6.99 -10.72 4.56
N LEU A 26 7.31 -9.44 4.31
CA LEU A 26 8.69 -9.00 4.10
C LEU A 26 9.54 -9.15 5.37
N ALA A 27 8.97 -8.88 6.53
CA ALA A 27 9.69 -8.99 7.80
C ALA A 27 9.88 -10.44 8.26
N GLU A 28 8.82 -11.25 8.26
CA GLU A 28 8.84 -12.60 8.83
C GLU A 28 9.46 -13.64 7.89
N GLU A 29 9.10 -13.59 6.58
CA GLU A 29 9.54 -14.62 5.63
C GLU A 29 10.87 -14.26 4.95
N HIS A 30 11.28 -12.99 4.99
CA HIS A 30 12.52 -12.53 4.36
C HIS A 30 13.50 -11.86 5.32
N GLY A 31 13.18 -11.77 6.61
CA GLY A 31 14.05 -11.17 7.62
C GLY A 31 14.38 -9.69 7.37
N ALA A 32 13.54 -8.99 6.57
CA ALA A 32 13.84 -7.64 6.11
C ALA A 32 13.62 -6.60 7.21
N ARG A 33 14.35 -5.48 7.10
CA ARG A 33 14.10 -4.25 7.85
C ARG A 33 13.02 -3.47 7.08
N VAL A 34 11.80 -3.45 7.61
CA VAL A 34 10.64 -2.85 6.96
C VAL A 34 10.23 -1.57 7.66
N LEU A 35 10.19 -0.47 6.92
CA LEU A 35 9.52 0.75 7.36
C LEU A 35 8.06 0.71 6.92
N PHE A 36 7.14 0.85 7.86
CA PHE A 36 5.72 1.01 7.56
C PHE A 36 5.28 2.43 7.85
N ILE A 37 4.62 3.07 6.89
CA ILE A 37 4.10 4.43 7.03
C ILE A 37 2.58 4.41 6.85
N ASP A 38 1.85 4.73 7.93
CA ASP A 38 0.39 4.87 7.89
C ASP A 38 0.02 6.34 7.65
N LEU A 39 -0.50 6.65 6.48
CA LEU A 39 -0.93 8.00 6.09
C LEU A 39 -2.46 8.20 6.18
N ASP A 40 -3.21 7.16 6.59
CA ASP A 40 -4.63 7.30 6.84
C ASP A 40 -4.88 7.75 8.29
N PRO A 41 -5.44 8.96 8.54
CA PRO A 41 -5.73 9.43 9.89
C PRO A 41 -6.67 8.53 10.70
N GLN A 42 -7.39 7.61 10.03
CA GLN A 42 -8.17 6.58 10.73
C GLN A 42 -7.30 5.60 11.51
N GLY A 43 -6.01 5.47 11.17
CA GLY A 43 -5.03 4.71 11.91
C GLY A 43 -5.28 3.19 11.95
N ASN A 44 -6.02 2.64 10.99
CA ASN A 44 -6.36 1.20 10.98
C ASN A 44 -5.11 0.32 10.87
N ALA A 45 -4.12 0.71 10.04
CA ALA A 45 -2.85 0.00 9.95
C ALA A 45 -2.05 0.15 11.26
N SER A 46 -1.99 1.35 11.81
CA SER A 46 -1.33 1.65 13.09
C SER A 46 -1.91 0.86 14.25
N TYR A 47 -3.24 0.66 14.25
CA TYR A 47 -3.91 -0.19 15.24
C TYR A 47 -3.55 -1.67 15.07
N THR A 48 -3.52 -2.14 13.85
CA THR A 48 -3.22 -3.55 13.53
C THR A 48 -1.75 -3.89 13.85
N LEU A 49 -0.83 -2.98 13.54
CA LEU A 49 0.61 -3.14 13.79
C LEU A 49 1.06 -2.63 15.19
N ALA A 50 0.14 -2.53 16.15
CA ALA A 50 0.46 -1.98 17.49
C ALA A 50 1.48 -2.82 18.29
N GLY A 51 1.67 -4.09 17.94
CA GLY A 51 2.70 -4.98 18.52
C GLY A 51 4.09 -4.81 17.94
N GLU A 52 4.23 -4.07 16.82
CA GLU A 52 5.50 -3.83 16.16
C GLU A 52 6.25 -2.65 16.77
N ARG A 53 7.51 -2.47 16.39
CA ARG A 53 8.34 -1.35 16.87
C ARG A 53 7.76 -0.02 16.40
N ILE A 54 7.50 0.89 17.32
CA ILE A 54 6.99 2.23 17.03
C ILE A 54 8.16 3.18 16.83
N GLY A 55 8.29 3.72 15.61
CA GLY A 55 9.31 4.70 15.24
C GLY A 55 8.87 6.16 15.44
N GLY A 56 7.60 6.38 15.72
CA GLY A 56 7.04 7.72 15.87
C GLY A 56 5.73 7.90 15.12
N SER A 57 5.38 9.14 14.80
CA SER A 57 4.19 9.47 14.02
C SER A 57 4.51 9.81 12.57
N SER A 58 3.61 9.45 11.65
CA SER A 58 3.75 9.76 10.22
C SER A 58 3.72 11.26 9.95
N SER A 59 3.01 12.04 10.77
CA SER A 59 2.99 13.50 10.63
C SER A 59 4.37 14.13 10.86
N ALA A 60 5.28 13.48 11.59
CA ALA A 60 6.64 13.94 11.78
C ALA A 60 7.43 14.04 10.46
N LEU A 61 7.08 13.22 9.46
CA LEU A 61 7.68 13.33 8.12
C LEU A 61 7.31 14.66 7.45
N PHE A 62 6.15 15.23 7.75
CA PHE A 62 5.65 16.47 7.16
C PHE A 62 6.05 17.71 7.98
N PHE A 63 5.96 17.63 9.29
CA PHE A 63 6.02 18.82 10.18
C PHE A 63 7.04 18.70 11.32
N GLY A 64 7.63 17.52 11.54
CA GLY A 64 8.51 17.27 12.66
C GLY A 64 9.96 17.70 12.40
N PRO A 65 10.83 17.47 13.39
CA PRO A 65 12.28 17.48 13.19
C PRO A 65 12.70 16.31 12.27
N ASP A 66 13.98 16.19 11.97
CA ASP A 66 14.50 15.05 11.22
C ASP A 66 14.21 13.75 11.98
N VAL A 67 13.63 12.79 11.27
CA VAL A 67 13.22 11.50 11.83
C VAL A 67 14.46 10.61 11.93
N LYS A 68 14.79 10.20 13.14
CA LYS A 68 15.85 9.23 13.41
C LYS A 68 15.21 7.92 13.84
N LEU A 69 15.43 6.86 13.08
CA LEU A 69 14.88 5.54 13.35
C LEU A 69 16.02 4.53 13.55
N GLU A 70 15.76 3.56 14.38
CA GLU A 70 16.62 2.38 14.49
C GLU A 70 16.10 1.30 13.54
N ALA A 71 16.86 1.03 12.49
CA ALA A 71 16.48 0.07 11.46
C ALA A 71 16.99 -1.34 11.83
N LEU A 72 16.22 -2.04 12.61
CA LEU A 72 16.44 -3.45 12.97
C LEU A 72 15.55 -4.38 12.12
N PRO A 73 15.88 -5.67 11.98
CA PRO A 73 14.99 -6.65 11.37
C PRO A 73 13.59 -6.61 11.99
N GLY A 74 12.57 -6.83 11.17
CA GLY A 74 11.17 -6.66 11.54
C GLY A 74 10.59 -5.35 11.05
N ILE A 75 9.47 -4.95 11.61
CA ILE A 75 8.70 -3.77 11.17
C ILE A 75 8.93 -2.61 12.13
N THR A 76 9.28 -1.45 11.59
CA THR A 76 9.25 -0.17 12.30
C THR A 76 8.11 0.68 11.74
N VAL A 77 7.17 1.08 12.60
CA VAL A 77 5.93 1.75 12.20
C VAL A 77 5.99 3.24 12.51
N LEU A 78 5.78 4.07 11.50
CA LEU A 78 5.35 5.45 11.69
C LEU A 78 3.82 5.47 11.72
N ARG A 79 3.26 5.75 12.90
CA ARG A 79 1.83 5.66 13.14
C ARG A 79 1.08 6.89 12.64
N ALA A 80 -0.11 6.67 12.14
CA ALA A 80 -1.03 7.76 11.84
C ALA A 80 -1.39 8.55 13.12
N ASP A 81 -1.59 9.84 12.95
CA ASP A 81 -2.07 10.74 13.98
C ASP A 81 -2.95 11.85 13.39
N GLU A 82 -3.63 12.61 14.24
CA GLU A 82 -4.55 13.68 13.85
C GLU A 82 -3.87 14.82 13.07
N LYS A 83 -2.56 15.06 13.28
CA LYS A 83 -1.82 16.10 12.57
C LYS A 83 -1.71 15.85 11.08
N LEU A 84 -1.93 14.61 10.63
CA LEU A 84 -2.01 14.29 9.21
C LEU A 84 -3.12 15.06 8.46
N HIS A 85 -4.18 15.49 9.16
CA HIS A 85 -5.21 16.35 8.56
C HIS A 85 -4.64 17.72 8.12
N SER A 86 -3.64 18.24 8.81
CA SER A 86 -3.01 19.52 8.49
C SER A 86 -2.19 19.49 7.19
N VAL A 87 -1.88 18.32 6.66
CA VAL A 87 -1.14 18.18 5.38
C VAL A 87 -1.92 18.82 4.24
N GLU A 88 -3.24 18.63 4.21
CA GLU A 88 -4.10 19.16 3.14
C GLU A 88 -4.18 20.69 3.11
N GLN A 89 -3.96 21.33 4.25
CA GLN A 89 -3.94 22.80 4.37
C GLN A 89 -2.55 23.39 4.08
N ASN A 90 -1.50 22.57 4.09
CA ASN A 90 -0.10 23.01 4.03
C ASN A 90 0.70 22.25 2.94
N ILE A 91 0.07 21.84 1.85
CA ILE A 91 0.66 20.94 0.82
C ILE A 91 2.02 21.43 0.33
N ASN A 92 2.13 22.73 0.00
CA ASN A 92 3.33 23.32 -0.58
C ASN A 92 4.57 23.24 0.33
N MET A 93 4.37 23.17 1.64
CA MET A 93 5.43 23.05 2.64
C MET A 93 5.61 21.57 3.06
N ALA A 94 4.52 20.90 3.32
CA ALA A 94 4.50 19.57 3.90
C ALA A 94 5.04 18.50 2.95
N VAL A 95 4.67 18.56 1.66
CA VAL A 95 5.08 17.54 0.69
C VAL A 95 6.58 17.54 0.42
N PRO A 96 7.24 18.68 0.15
CA PRO A 96 8.71 18.71 0.01
C PRO A 96 9.43 18.30 1.30
N ALA A 97 8.88 18.66 2.47
CA ALA A 97 9.46 18.28 3.75
C ALA A 97 9.42 16.75 3.97
N MET A 98 8.30 16.10 3.62
CA MET A 98 8.21 14.63 3.64
C MET A 98 9.22 14.00 2.69
N ALA A 99 9.34 14.49 1.46
CA ALA A 99 10.28 13.93 0.49
C ALA A 99 11.73 13.98 1.00
N LYS A 100 12.16 15.10 1.57
CA LYS A 100 13.50 15.27 2.15
C LYS A 100 13.75 14.29 3.31
N ARG A 101 12.78 14.16 4.24
CA ARG A 101 12.94 13.27 5.40
C ARG A 101 12.87 11.79 5.01
N PHE A 102 12.05 11.47 4.01
CA PHE A 102 11.98 10.12 3.47
C PHE A 102 13.31 9.71 2.81
N ASP A 103 13.93 10.61 2.05
CA ASP A 103 15.23 10.35 1.43
C ASP A 103 16.32 10.01 2.48
N ALA A 104 16.29 10.67 3.63
CA ALA A 104 17.23 10.39 4.73
C ALA A 104 17.03 9.00 5.37
N LEU A 105 15.91 8.33 5.14
CA LEU A 105 15.62 6.98 5.63
C LEU A 105 15.98 5.87 4.64
N LYS A 106 16.26 6.20 3.38
CA LYS A 106 16.42 5.22 2.29
C LYS A 106 17.54 4.20 2.51
N ASP A 107 18.62 4.61 3.13
CA ASP A 107 19.78 3.72 3.37
C ASP A 107 19.63 2.86 4.62
N GLN A 108 18.59 3.08 5.42
CA GLN A 108 18.42 2.43 6.70
C GLN A 108 17.57 1.15 6.60
N PHE A 109 16.58 1.11 5.72
CA PHE A 109 15.62 0.03 5.57
C PHE A 109 15.79 -0.70 4.24
N ASP A 110 15.34 -1.96 4.17
CA ASP A 110 15.32 -2.74 2.93
C ASP A 110 14.07 -2.46 2.11
N TYR A 111 12.94 -2.31 2.81
CA TYR A 111 11.64 -2.01 2.20
C TYR A 111 10.89 -0.91 2.97
N CYS A 112 10.03 -0.19 2.23
CA CYS A 112 9.04 0.69 2.81
C CYS A 112 7.66 0.38 2.23
N VAL A 113 6.67 0.21 3.10
CA VAL A 113 5.26 0.01 2.73
C VAL A 113 4.46 1.20 3.23
N ILE A 114 3.71 1.84 2.31
CA ILE A 114 2.92 3.04 2.62
C ILE A 114 1.44 2.71 2.44
N ASP A 115 0.65 2.80 3.53
CA ASP A 115 -0.81 2.76 3.47
C ASP A 115 -1.39 4.16 3.33
N THR A 116 -2.43 4.32 2.50
CA THR A 116 -2.98 5.63 2.13
C THR A 116 -4.48 5.74 2.41
N PRO A 117 -4.97 6.97 2.73
CA PRO A 117 -6.39 7.22 2.85
C PRO A 117 -7.13 7.03 1.51
N PRO A 118 -8.47 6.85 1.56
CA PRO A 118 -9.28 6.68 0.35
C PRO A 118 -9.52 7.98 -0.42
N THR A 119 -9.01 9.11 0.05
CA THR A 119 -9.23 10.43 -0.56
C THR A 119 -7.97 10.94 -1.23
N TRP A 120 -8.08 11.49 -2.44
CA TRP A 120 -6.97 12.19 -3.08
C TRP A 120 -6.68 13.50 -2.36
N GLY A 121 -5.40 13.76 -2.14
CA GLY A 121 -4.93 14.98 -1.47
C GLY A 121 -3.41 14.98 -1.30
N GLY A 122 -2.91 15.88 -0.48
CA GLY A 122 -1.48 16.07 -0.22
C GLY A 122 -0.78 14.81 0.28
N ARG A 123 -1.43 14.01 1.10
CA ARG A 123 -0.88 12.75 1.63
C ARG A 123 -0.68 11.70 0.54
N ASN A 124 -1.68 11.51 -0.34
CA ASN A 124 -1.58 10.60 -1.47
C ASN A 124 -0.53 11.08 -2.49
N PHE A 125 -0.50 12.39 -2.76
CA PHE A 125 0.51 12.99 -3.62
C PHE A 125 1.92 12.76 -3.05
N ALA A 126 2.13 13.02 -1.76
CA ALA A 126 3.40 12.81 -1.09
C ALA A 126 3.83 11.33 -1.10
N ALA A 127 2.90 10.40 -0.87
CA ALA A 127 3.16 8.96 -0.97
C ALA A 127 3.65 8.56 -2.37
N LEU A 128 2.98 9.01 -3.43
CA LEU A 128 3.39 8.77 -4.81
C LEU A 128 4.71 9.46 -5.17
N LEU A 129 4.97 10.65 -4.60
CA LEU A 129 6.21 11.38 -4.85
C LEU A 129 7.44 10.59 -4.39
N VAL A 130 7.37 9.91 -3.26
CA VAL A 130 8.51 9.26 -2.62
C VAL A 130 8.67 7.77 -2.96
N THR A 131 7.60 7.13 -3.45
CA THR A 131 7.57 5.68 -3.69
C THR A 131 8.23 5.26 -5.00
N ASP A 132 8.76 4.04 -5.06
CA ASP A 132 9.25 3.44 -6.30
C ASP A 132 8.15 2.70 -7.04
N TYR A 133 7.21 2.09 -6.31
CA TYR A 133 6.14 1.26 -6.88
C TYR A 133 4.77 1.62 -6.33
N VAL A 134 3.75 1.39 -7.14
CA VAL A 134 2.35 1.50 -6.72
C VAL A 134 1.56 0.26 -7.11
N ILE A 135 0.74 -0.24 -6.19
CA ILE A 135 -0.25 -1.27 -6.41
C ILE A 135 -1.63 -0.78 -6.00
N SER A 136 -2.65 -1.13 -6.77
CA SER A 136 -4.01 -0.71 -6.47
C SER A 136 -4.94 -1.90 -6.31
N PRO A 137 -5.31 -2.26 -5.08
CA PRO A 137 -6.40 -3.20 -4.87
C PRO A 137 -7.71 -2.58 -5.35
N ILE A 138 -8.47 -3.32 -6.14
CA ILE A 138 -9.77 -2.91 -6.67
C ILE A 138 -10.83 -3.94 -6.32
N ASP A 139 -12.03 -3.51 -5.96
CA ASP A 139 -13.17 -4.41 -6.01
C ASP A 139 -13.79 -4.40 -7.41
N LEU A 140 -14.37 -5.52 -7.80
CA LEU A 140 -15.00 -5.68 -9.11
C LEU A 140 -16.50 -5.35 -9.09
N GLU A 141 -16.93 -4.54 -8.11
CA GLU A 141 -18.27 -3.95 -8.15
C GLU A 141 -18.35 -2.82 -9.18
N ASP A 142 -19.54 -2.35 -9.48
CA ASP A 142 -19.75 -1.29 -10.47
C ASP A 142 -18.93 -0.04 -10.13
N TYR A 143 -18.50 0.68 -11.16
CA TYR A 143 -17.67 1.90 -11.09
C TYR A 143 -16.16 1.72 -10.90
N SER A 144 -15.64 0.51 -10.79
CA SER A 144 -14.18 0.27 -10.65
C SER A 144 -13.38 0.84 -11.84
N LEU A 145 -14.00 0.87 -13.04
CA LEU A 145 -13.37 1.37 -14.28
C LEU A 145 -13.02 2.86 -14.23
N GLN A 146 -13.87 3.68 -13.61
CA GLN A 146 -13.61 5.12 -13.47
C GLN A 146 -12.41 5.40 -12.55
N GLY A 147 -12.27 4.62 -11.48
CA GLY A 147 -11.15 4.72 -10.55
C GLY A 147 -9.78 4.42 -11.17
N VAL A 148 -9.74 3.49 -12.13
CA VAL A 148 -8.50 3.12 -12.84
C VAL A 148 -7.92 4.29 -13.64
N GLY A 149 -8.75 4.95 -14.43
CA GLY A 149 -8.34 6.12 -15.22
C GLY A 149 -7.83 7.25 -14.32
N THR A 150 -8.43 7.41 -13.15
CA THR A 150 -8.06 8.42 -12.17
C THR A 150 -6.69 8.15 -11.57
N LEU A 151 -6.41 6.93 -11.11
CA LEU A 151 -5.11 6.58 -10.54
C LEU A 151 -3.97 6.79 -11.55
N ARG A 152 -4.14 6.36 -12.79
CA ARG A 152 -3.11 6.57 -13.83
C ARG A 152 -2.84 8.04 -14.10
N LYS A 153 -3.88 8.88 -14.13
CA LYS A 153 -3.73 10.34 -14.25
C LYS A 153 -2.96 10.92 -13.07
N GLN A 154 -3.21 10.44 -11.87
CA GLN A 154 -2.51 10.88 -10.66
C GLN A 154 -1.04 10.47 -10.65
N VAL A 155 -0.75 9.21 -10.98
CA VAL A 155 0.63 8.73 -11.12
C VAL A 155 1.38 9.59 -12.14
N LYS A 156 0.79 9.78 -13.33
CA LYS A 156 1.39 10.62 -14.37
C LYS A 156 1.58 12.07 -13.93
N LEU A 157 0.61 12.65 -13.24
CA LEU A 157 0.71 14.00 -12.68
C LEU A 157 1.93 14.14 -11.77
N VAL A 158 2.13 13.18 -10.85
CA VAL A 158 3.26 13.20 -9.91
C VAL A 158 4.59 13.01 -10.64
N GLU A 159 4.64 12.09 -11.61
CA GLU A 159 5.84 11.86 -12.44
C GLU A 159 6.26 13.12 -13.18
N ASP A 160 5.30 13.76 -13.85
CA ASP A 160 5.57 14.92 -14.71
C ASP A 160 5.88 16.19 -13.90
N GLN A 161 5.18 16.42 -12.78
CA GLN A 161 5.28 17.69 -12.04
C GLN A 161 6.29 17.69 -10.90
N ALA A 162 6.58 16.54 -10.30
CA ALA A 162 7.32 16.52 -9.04
C ALA A 162 8.52 15.56 -9.01
N ARG A 163 8.62 14.62 -9.94
CA ARG A 163 9.69 13.61 -9.95
C ARG A 163 10.76 13.86 -10.99
N GLY A 164 10.69 14.96 -11.75
CA GLY A 164 11.64 15.23 -12.83
C GLY A 164 11.65 14.15 -13.92
N GLY A 165 10.50 13.55 -14.18
CA GLY A 165 10.32 12.47 -15.17
C GLY A 165 10.65 11.07 -14.66
N ARG A 166 11.12 10.90 -13.41
CA ARG A 166 11.35 9.55 -12.86
C ARG A 166 10.03 8.80 -12.73
N ARG A 167 9.96 7.62 -13.32
CA ARG A 167 8.76 6.79 -13.35
C ARG A 167 8.46 6.15 -11.99
N ILE A 168 7.18 5.83 -11.81
CA ILE A 168 6.68 4.99 -10.73
C ILE A 168 6.31 3.63 -11.33
N GLY A 169 6.88 2.56 -10.81
CA GLY A 169 6.56 1.21 -11.24
C GLY A 169 5.10 0.86 -10.90
N PHE A 170 4.21 0.93 -11.88
CA PHE A 170 2.83 0.51 -11.70
C PHE A 170 2.75 -1.01 -11.74
N LEU A 171 2.58 -1.65 -10.57
CA LEU A 171 2.49 -3.11 -10.47
C LEU A 171 1.16 -3.67 -10.99
N GLY A 172 0.12 -2.85 -11.02
CA GLY A 172 -1.16 -3.21 -11.60
C GLY A 172 -2.34 -3.05 -10.65
N LEU A 173 -3.51 -3.33 -11.21
CA LEU A 173 -4.77 -3.39 -10.49
C LEU A 173 -4.96 -4.80 -9.93
N LEU A 174 -4.99 -4.94 -8.63
CA LEU A 174 -5.18 -6.22 -7.95
C LEU A 174 -6.67 -6.43 -7.63
N PRO A 175 -7.37 -7.37 -8.29
CA PRO A 175 -8.72 -7.73 -7.90
C PRO A 175 -8.73 -8.17 -6.44
N SER A 176 -9.50 -7.47 -5.62
CA SER A 176 -9.60 -7.68 -4.19
C SER A 176 -11.06 -7.86 -3.79
N ARG A 177 -11.30 -8.62 -2.71
CA ARG A 177 -12.63 -8.96 -2.23
C ARG A 177 -13.50 -9.68 -3.29
N LEU A 178 -12.83 -10.49 -4.13
CA LEU A 178 -13.53 -11.26 -5.16
C LEU A 178 -14.46 -12.31 -4.52
N ILE A 179 -15.73 -12.28 -4.89
CA ILE A 179 -16.72 -13.30 -4.55
C ILE A 179 -16.72 -14.33 -5.68
N SER A 180 -16.18 -15.52 -5.44
CA SER A 180 -15.91 -16.53 -6.45
C SER A 180 -17.14 -16.90 -7.31
N ASN A 181 -18.34 -16.84 -6.74
CA ASN A 181 -19.60 -17.19 -7.42
C ASN A 181 -20.41 -15.97 -7.88
N SER A 182 -19.84 -14.76 -7.90
CA SER A 182 -20.56 -13.57 -8.37
C SER A 182 -20.50 -13.46 -9.91
N PRO A 183 -21.63 -13.65 -10.62
CA PRO A 183 -21.69 -13.43 -12.08
C PRO A 183 -21.36 -12.00 -12.45
N ARG A 184 -21.81 -11.03 -11.63
CA ARG A 184 -21.59 -9.60 -11.83
C ARG A 184 -20.11 -9.26 -11.80
N GLN A 185 -19.37 -9.70 -10.76
CA GLN A 185 -17.92 -9.45 -10.67
C GLN A 185 -17.14 -10.10 -11.81
N ARG A 186 -17.55 -11.31 -12.26
CA ARG A 186 -16.95 -11.95 -13.43
C ARG A 186 -17.18 -11.13 -14.71
N GLN A 187 -18.38 -10.60 -14.89
CA GLN A 187 -18.70 -9.76 -16.06
C GLN A 187 -17.91 -8.45 -16.00
N ASN A 188 -17.81 -7.82 -14.83
CA ASN A 188 -17.05 -6.60 -14.64
C ASN A 188 -15.55 -6.81 -14.90
N LEU A 189 -14.98 -7.96 -14.46
CA LEU A 189 -13.60 -8.32 -14.80
C LEU A 189 -13.41 -8.47 -16.31
N LYS A 190 -14.31 -9.16 -17.02
CA LYS A 190 -14.25 -9.29 -18.48
C LYS A 190 -14.28 -7.92 -19.16
N THR A 191 -15.16 -7.04 -18.73
CA THR A 191 -15.26 -5.68 -19.25
C THR A 191 -13.98 -4.87 -19.02
N LEU A 192 -13.40 -4.98 -17.82
CA LEU A 192 -12.14 -4.33 -17.46
C LEU A 192 -10.99 -4.80 -18.36
N LEU A 193 -10.88 -6.12 -18.57
CA LEU A 193 -9.87 -6.71 -19.44
C LEU A 193 -10.05 -6.27 -20.91
N ALA A 194 -11.28 -6.17 -21.37
CA ALA A 194 -11.58 -5.74 -22.74
C ALA A 194 -11.26 -4.25 -22.98
N GLN A 195 -11.44 -3.39 -21.98
CA GLN A 195 -11.23 -1.94 -22.09
C GLN A 195 -9.79 -1.49 -21.81
N GLY A 196 -9.10 -2.15 -20.89
CA GLY A 196 -7.77 -1.74 -20.42
C GLY A 196 -6.63 -2.65 -20.81
N GLY A 197 -6.97 -3.80 -21.36
CA GLY A 197 -5.99 -4.85 -21.62
C GLY A 197 -5.49 -5.54 -20.36
N THR A 198 -4.87 -6.70 -20.56
CA THR A 198 -4.26 -7.50 -19.49
C THR A 198 -3.07 -6.77 -18.82
N SER A 199 -2.46 -5.81 -19.52
CA SER A 199 -1.29 -5.06 -19.03
C SER A 199 -1.55 -4.17 -17.81
N LEU A 200 -2.82 -3.86 -17.53
CA LEU A 200 -3.20 -3.08 -16.34
C LEU A 200 -3.46 -3.95 -15.11
N MET A 201 -3.68 -5.24 -15.31
CA MET A 201 -4.03 -6.12 -14.20
C MET A 201 -2.79 -6.70 -13.54
N PHE A 202 -2.84 -6.76 -12.22
CA PHE A 202 -1.87 -7.53 -11.45
C PHE A 202 -2.14 -9.03 -11.59
N GLU A 203 -1.09 -9.83 -11.62
CA GLU A 203 -1.17 -11.29 -11.67
C GLU A 203 -1.58 -11.84 -10.30
N GLY A 204 -2.85 -12.15 -10.14
CA GLY A 204 -3.40 -12.68 -8.90
C GLY A 204 -4.69 -12.01 -8.50
N VAL A 205 -5.33 -12.57 -7.52
CA VAL A 205 -6.60 -12.08 -6.94
C VAL A 205 -6.60 -12.32 -5.44
N ILE A 206 -7.35 -11.49 -4.72
CA ILE A 206 -7.66 -11.70 -3.30
C ILE A 206 -9.16 -11.92 -3.19
N THR A 207 -9.57 -13.12 -2.78
CA THR A 207 -10.98 -13.44 -2.58
C THR A 207 -11.50 -12.85 -1.27
N GLN A 208 -12.82 -12.67 -1.17
CA GLN A 208 -13.45 -12.24 0.08
C GLN A 208 -13.47 -13.39 1.07
N ARG A 209 -12.69 -13.28 2.16
CA ARG A 209 -12.60 -14.30 3.21
C ARG A 209 -12.62 -13.68 4.61
N GLN A 210 -13.28 -14.35 5.54
CA GLN A 210 -13.32 -13.93 6.95
C GLN A 210 -11.93 -13.95 7.61
N GLY A 211 -11.03 -14.84 7.16
CA GLY A 211 -9.67 -14.94 7.68
C GLY A 211 -8.89 -13.63 7.64
N TYR A 212 -9.12 -12.79 6.64
CA TYR A 212 -8.45 -11.47 6.57
C TYR A 212 -8.96 -10.50 7.64
N ALA A 213 -10.27 -10.47 7.89
CA ALA A 213 -10.85 -9.65 8.95
C ALA A 213 -10.40 -10.13 10.33
N GLU A 214 -10.36 -11.45 10.54
CA GLU A 214 -9.86 -12.07 11.76
C GLU A 214 -8.38 -11.71 11.99
N ALA A 215 -7.53 -11.79 10.99
CA ALA A 215 -6.11 -11.43 11.06
C ALA A 215 -5.90 -9.98 11.53
N LEU A 216 -6.63 -9.03 10.94
CA LEU A 216 -6.55 -7.62 11.33
C LEU A 216 -7.06 -7.40 12.77
N SER A 217 -8.13 -8.08 13.15
CA SER A 217 -8.69 -8.00 14.50
C SER A 217 -7.77 -8.61 15.57
N THR A 218 -7.13 -9.72 15.27
CA THR A 218 -6.18 -10.38 16.16
C THR A 218 -4.78 -9.78 16.10
N LYS A 219 -4.55 -8.81 15.22
CA LYS A 219 -3.25 -8.12 15.04
C LYS A 219 -2.11 -9.11 14.72
N ALA A 220 -2.42 -10.09 13.89
CA ALA A 220 -1.49 -11.13 13.51
C ALA A 220 -1.69 -11.53 12.04
N PRO A 221 -0.65 -11.98 11.35
CA PRO A 221 -0.76 -12.39 9.96
C PRO A 221 -1.78 -13.52 9.78
N VAL A 222 -2.49 -13.51 8.64
CA VAL A 222 -3.52 -14.53 8.35
C VAL A 222 -2.96 -15.96 8.37
N TRP A 223 -1.69 -16.15 8.07
CA TRP A 223 -1.04 -17.46 8.08
C TRP A 223 -0.75 -18.03 9.47
N THR A 224 -0.89 -17.24 10.52
CA THR A 224 -0.78 -17.73 11.91
C THR A 224 -2.09 -18.34 12.43
N ILE A 225 -3.20 -18.08 11.74
CA ILE A 225 -4.53 -18.57 12.13
C ILE A 225 -4.68 -20.02 11.68
N LYS A 226 -4.93 -20.94 12.62
CA LYS A 226 -4.97 -22.40 12.36
C LYS A 226 -6.25 -22.90 11.67
N LYS A 227 -7.29 -22.07 11.55
CA LYS A 227 -8.57 -22.46 10.91
C LYS A 227 -8.36 -22.72 9.42
N SER A 228 -8.97 -23.80 8.88
CA SER A 228 -8.84 -24.21 7.47
C SER A 228 -9.13 -23.06 6.49
N ALA A 229 -10.24 -22.34 6.69
CA ALA A 229 -10.58 -21.20 5.82
C ALA A 229 -9.54 -20.06 5.85
N ALA A 230 -8.85 -19.87 6.96
CA ALA A 230 -7.76 -18.90 7.06
C ALA A 230 -6.48 -19.40 6.40
N GLN A 231 -6.21 -20.70 6.42
CA GLN A 231 -5.07 -21.30 5.72
C GLN A 231 -5.21 -21.20 4.20
N ASP A 232 -6.43 -21.30 3.66
CA ASP A 232 -6.68 -21.05 2.24
C ASP A 232 -6.45 -19.57 1.87
N ALA A 233 -6.90 -18.65 2.75
CA ALA A 233 -6.63 -17.22 2.61
C ALA A 233 -5.12 -16.94 2.67
N ALA A 234 -4.41 -17.58 3.58
CA ALA A 234 -2.96 -17.45 3.73
C ALA A 234 -2.20 -17.90 2.49
N ARG A 235 -2.57 -19.03 1.91
CA ARG A 235 -1.93 -19.55 0.69
C ARG A 235 -2.15 -18.63 -0.51
N GLU A 236 -3.38 -18.15 -0.69
CA GLU A 236 -3.74 -17.17 -1.72
C GLU A 236 -2.92 -15.88 -1.57
N LEU A 237 -2.92 -15.31 -0.37
CA LEU A 237 -2.27 -14.04 -0.10
C LEU A 237 -0.75 -14.13 -0.24
N ARG A 238 -0.11 -15.18 0.29
CA ARG A 238 1.33 -15.40 0.11
C ARG A 238 1.75 -15.43 -1.35
N GLY A 239 0.97 -16.06 -2.22
CA GLY A 239 1.21 -16.04 -3.67
C GLY A 239 1.20 -14.62 -4.24
N VAL A 240 0.21 -13.81 -3.86
CA VAL A 240 0.12 -12.39 -4.25
C VAL A 240 1.30 -11.59 -3.72
N LEU A 241 1.65 -11.75 -2.43
CA LEU A 241 2.74 -11.01 -1.79
C LEU A 241 4.11 -11.37 -2.37
N ALA A 242 4.35 -12.65 -2.67
CA ALA A 242 5.57 -13.11 -3.36
C ALA A 242 5.70 -12.44 -4.73
N THR A 243 4.63 -12.43 -5.53
CA THR A 243 4.61 -11.76 -6.84
C THR A 243 4.88 -10.26 -6.71
N ILE A 244 4.30 -9.57 -5.70
CA ILE A 244 4.58 -8.15 -5.44
C ILE A 244 6.08 -7.96 -5.16
N LYS A 245 6.65 -8.73 -4.24
CA LYS A 245 8.07 -8.65 -3.87
C LYS A 245 8.98 -8.89 -5.09
N ASP A 246 8.70 -9.92 -5.90
CA ASP A 246 9.50 -10.25 -7.08
C ASP A 246 9.44 -9.14 -8.13
N ARG A 247 8.27 -8.55 -8.35
CA ARG A 247 8.13 -7.40 -9.26
C ARG A 247 8.80 -6.14 -8.74
N MET A 248 8.87 -5.94 -7.42
CA MET A 248 9.66 -4.87 -6.81
C MET A 248 11.17 -5.12 -6.93
N ALA A 249 11.62 -6.33 -7.24
CA ALA A 249 13.03 -6.63 -7.45
C ALA A 249 13.56 -6.07 -8.79
N ALA A 250 12.70 -5.98 -9.81
CA ALA A 250 13.05 -5.42 -11.10
C ALA A 250 13.22 -3.89 -11.02
N PRO A 251 14.22 -3.30 -11.69
CA PRO A 251 14.30 -1.84 -11.75
C PRO A 251 13.06 -1.25 -12.44
N VAL A 252 12.62 -0.09 -11.96
CA VAL A 252 11.56 0.67 -12.63
C VAL A 252 12.10 1.11 -14.00
N ALA A 253 11.41 0.74 -15.08
CA ALA A 253 11.80 1.17 -16.43
C ALA A 253 11.83 2.70 -16.51
N ALA A 254 12.86 3.22 -17.15
CA ALA A 254 13.06 4.66 -17.33
C ALA A 254 11.95 5.31 -18.18
#